data_aa44392f01987ed0a730596e3f9f30bb
#
_entry.id   aa44392f01987ed0a730596e3f9f30bb
#
_cell.length_a   1.000
_cell.length_b   1.000
_cell.length_c   1.000
_cell.angle_alpha   90.00
_cell.angle_beta   90.00
_cell.angle_gamma   90.00
#
_symmetry.space_group_name_H-M   'P 1'
#
loop_
_entity.id
_entity.type
_entity.pdbx_description
1 polymer ?
#
loop_
_entity_poly.entity_id
_entity_poly.type
_entity_poly.pdbx_seq_one_letter_code
_entity_poly.pdbx_strand_id
1 'polypeptide(L)'
;MKLEQFPLIIPNIDAIKQEFETLLRAFEAAPTAADQKNVIYDIAKLVDEVTNQLTLISVRYTQDTRVEAYEKAQEASDEITPLFQELYNRYQKALIASKFRSELEKLLGSFLFKKIELSLQAFDPKIIGELQQENKLTSQYAKALASAQIPFKGGVYNLSQMGKFLDEADRYTRKKASQAIAGWFGEHEEELAKIYDDLVHLRHQMARKLGFDNFIPLGYARMGRTDYSPLDVKSYRDQVYKAVVPLSKKLVRRQAERIGIKKPLFYDLSLNFATGNPTPKGDKDYLVGVAAEMYAEMSPDIGAFFKLMVERHMLDLESRPGKQGGGYMTYFPKYKIPFVFSNFNGTSGDIDVLTHEIGHAFQGYSSRHIKLPEYRDPTMEEAEIHSMSMEFFAWPWM
;
A
#
# COMPACT_ATOMS: atom_id res chain seq x y z
N MET A 1 20.83 1.44 11.58
CA MET A 1 19.88 2.36 12.26
C MET A 1 18.56 1.61 12.36
N LYS A 2 17.92 1.62 13.51
CA LYS A 2 16.60 1.03 13.75
C LYS A 2 15.50 2.05 13.40
N LEU A 3 14.28 1.57 13.15
CA LEU A 3 13.15 2.43 12.75
C LEU A 3 12.90 3.60 13.72
N GLU A 4 13.00 3.34 15.03
CA GLU A 4 12.76 4.36 16.07
C GLU A 4 13.77 5.52 16.02
N GLN A 5 14.92 5.29 15.40
CA GLN A 5 15.99 6.29 15.25
C GLN A 5 15.80 7.15 13.98
N PHE A 6 14.81 6.86 13.15
CA PHE A 6 14.53 7.68 11.98
C PHE A 6 13.89 8.99 12.43
N PRO A 7 14.49 10.16 12.09
CA PRO A 7 13.97 11.45 12.53
C PRO A 7 12.66 11.77 11.80
N LEU A 8 11.61 12.04 12.57
CA LEU A 8 10.36 12.55 12.02
C LEU A 8 10.53 14.04 11.68
N ILE A 9 10.61 14.33 10.39
CA ILE A 9 10.83 15.69 9.86
C ILE A 9 9.71 16.01 8.88
N ILE A 10 9.00 17.11 9.11
CA ILE A 10 8.05 17.64 8.14
C ILE A 10 8.84 18.35 7.04
N PRO A 11 8.68 17.98 5.76
CA PRO A 11 9.41 18.60 4.66
C PRO A 11 9.15 20.11 4.58
N ASN A 12 10.20 20.90 4.40
CA ASN A 12 10.05 22.33 4.11
C ASN A 12 9.87 22.53 2.61
N ILE A 13 8.63 22.74 2.17
CA ILE A 13 8.29 22.83 0.74
C ILE A 13 8.99 23.99 0.03
N ASP A 14 9.22 25.13 0.69
CA ASP A 14 9.90 26.28 0.09
C ASP A 14 11.38 26.00 -0.15
N ALA A 15 12.06 25.35 0.80
CA ALA A 15 13.44 24.91 0.62
C ALA A 15 13.57 23.87 -0.50
N ILE A 16 12.67 22.89 -0.53
CA ILE A 16 12.62 21.87 -1.59
C ILE A 16 12.40 22.52 -2.95
N LYS A 17 11.50 23.50 -3.04
CA LYS A 17 11.23 24.24 -4.27
C LYS A 17 12.49 24.96 -4.78
N GLN A 18 13.25 25.64 -3.91
CA GLN A 18 14.48 26.33 -4.29
C GLN A 18 15.55 25.37 -4.83
N GLU A 19 15.73 24.24 -4.15
CA GLU A 19 16.68 23.20 -4.59
C GLU A 19 16.22 22.59 -5.92
N PHE A 20 14.95 22.25 -6.03
CA PHE A 20 14.35 21.66 -7.22
C PHE A 20 14.46 22.60 -8.44
N GLU A 21 14.20 23.89 -8.28
CA GLU A 21 14.35 24.89 -9.35
C GLU A 21 15.81 25.06 -9.78
N THR A 22 16.75 24.91 -8.86
CA THR A 22 18.18 24.91 -9.18
C THR A 22 18.55 23.70 -10.04
N LEU A 23 18.09 22.51 -9.68
CA LEU A 23 18.31 21.30 -10.46
C LEU A 23 17.61 21.36 -11.82
N LEU A 24 16.40 21.92 -11.90
CA LEU A 24 15.67 22.06 -13.15
C LEU A 24 16.40 23.00 -14.12
N ARG A 25 16.89 24.14 -13.64
CA ARG A 25 17.74 25.03 -14.45
C ARG A 25 19.04 24.36 -14.94
N ALA A 26 19.67 23.56 -14.07
CA ALA A 26 20.85 22.77 -14.44
C ALA A 26 20.51 21.73 -15.53
N PHE A 27 19.36 21.09 -15.45
CA PHE A 27 18.84 20.14 -16.45
C PHE A 27 18.66 20.85 -17.82
N GLU A 28 17.99 22.00 -17.83
CA GLU A 28 17.70 22.76 -19.04
C GLU A 28 18.99 23.32 -19.71
N ALA A 29 19.95 23.75 -18.90
CA ALA A 29 21.22 24.29 -19.34
C ALA A 29 22.25 23.23 -19.76
N ALA A 30 22.01 21.95 -19.45
CA ALA A 30 22.96 20.87 -19.71
C ALA A 30 23.32 20.77 -21.21
N PRO A 31 24.60 20.72 -21.57
CA PRO A 31 25.04 20.77 -22.96
C PRO A 31 24.90 19.44 -23.70
N THR A 32 24.81 18.31 -22.98
CA THR A 32 24.74 16.97 -23.57
C THR A 32 23.66 16.09 -22.85
N ALA A 33 23.24 15.02 -23.52
CA ALA A 33 22.37 14.00 -22.91
C ALA A 33 23.01 13.34 -21.67
N ALA A 34 24.33 13.17 -21.68
CA ALA A 34 25.06 12.62 -20.55
C ALA A 34 25.01 13.55 -19.32
N ASP A 35 25.13 14.86 -19.54
CA ASP A 35 25.02 15.83 -18.47
C ASP A 35 23.57 15.91 -17.95
N GLN A 36 22.57 15.92 -18.83
CA GLN A 36 21.17 15.83 -18.41
C GLN A 36 20.90 14.56 -17.57
N LYS A 37 21.41 13.41 -17.97
CA LYS A 37 21.29 12.16 -17.21
C LYS A 37 21.87 12.29 -15.80
N ASN A 38 22.99 13.00 -15.62
CA ASN A 38 23.53 13.22 -14.28
C ASN A 38 22.59 14.06 -13.42
N VAL A 39 22.03 15.13 -13.97
CA VAL A 39 21.04 15.96 -13.27
C VAL A 39 19.75 15.17 -12.97
N ILE A 40 19.30 14.30 -13.87
CA ILE A 40 18.17 13.38 -13.61
C ILE A 40 18.43 12.55 -12.34
N TYR A 41 19.63 12.01 -12.16
CA TYR A 41 19.99 11.27 -10.97
C TYR A 41 20.07 12.15 -9.71
N ASP A 42 20.42 13.42 -9.82
CA ASP A 42 20.42 14.34 -8.69
C ASP A 42 18.98 14.73 -8.31
N ILE A 43 18.08 14.92 -9.29
CA ILE A 43 16.65 15.09 -9.05
C ILE A 43 16.07 13.83 -8.36
N ALA A 44 16.43 12.63 -8.82
CA ALA A 44 15.98 11.39 -8.21
C ALA A 44 16.42 11.27 -6.75
N LYS A 45 17.60 11.75 -6.37
CA LYS A 45 18.05 11.79 -4.97
C LYS A 45 17.18 12.73 -4.12
N LEU A 46 16.88 13.94 -4.64
CA LEU A 46 15.98 14.87 -3.94
C LEU A 46 14.59 14.27 -3.78
N VAL A 47 14.07 13.61 -4.81
CA VAL A 47 12.79 12.87 -4.75
C VAL A 47 12.85 11.79 -3.67
N ASP A 48 13.93 11.00 -3.60
CA ASP A 48 14.12 9.97 -2.57
C ASP A 48 14.17 10.56 -1.14
N GLU A 49 14.81 11.72 -0.94
CA GLU A 49 14.84 12.41 0.36
C GLU A 49 13.45 12.87 0.81
N VAL A 50 12.70 13.52 -0.09
CA VAL A 50 11.33 14.01 0.21
C VAL A 50 10.38 12.83 0.42
N THR A 51 10.41 11.83 -0.47
CA THR A 51 9.60 10.62 -0.35
C THR A 51 9.87 9.90 0.97
N ASN A 52 11.14 9.81 1.39
CA ASN A 52 11.49 9.19 2.66
C ASN A 52 10.86 9.90 3.86
N GLN A 53 10.82 11.23 3.87
CA GLN A 53 10.18 12.01 4.93
C GLN A 53 8.66 11.79 4.95
N LEU A 54 8.00 11.91 3.80
CA LEU A 54 6.56 11.69 3.66
C LEU A 54 6.15 10.26 4.04
N THR A 55 6.94 9.27 3.61
CA THR A 55 6.72 7.86 3.97
C THR A 55 6.82 7.66 5.49
N LEU A 56 7.83 8.24 6.14
CA LEU A 56 7.97 8.09 7.59
C LEU A 56 6.82 8.74 8.36
N ILE A 57 6.33 9.91 7.91
CA ILE A 57 5.16 10.56 8.47
C ILE A 57 3.95 9.62 8.39
N SER A 58 3.68 9.06 7.21
CA SER A 58 2.58 8.11 7.01
C SER A 58 2.72 6.87 7.88
N VAL A 59 3.91 6.27 7.96
CA VAL A 59 4.17 5.11 8.82
C VAL A 59 3.89 5.45 10.29
N ARG A 60 4.36 6.58 10.80
CA ARG A 60 4.12 6.97 12.19
C ARG A 60 2.64 7.22 12.47
N TYR A 61 1.93 7.88 11.56
CA TYR A 61 0.50 8.10 11.68
C TYR A 61 -0.28 6.79 11.68
N THR A 62 0.01 5.88 10.77
CA THR A 62 -0.69 4.58 10.70
C THR A 62 -0.37 3.67 11.90
N GLN A 63 0.82 3.81 12.51
CA GLN A 63 1.20 3.10 13.73
C GLN A 63 0.36 3.50 14.95
N ASP A 64 -0.02 4.78 15.09
CA ASP A 64 -0.96 5.25 16.10
C ASP A 64 -1.57 6.61 15.71
N THR A 65 -2.80 6.58 15.21
CA THR A 65 -3.56 7.76 14.77
C THR A 65 -3.98 8.72 15.89
N ARG A 66 -3.75 8.34 17.17
CA ARG A 66 -4.11 9.14 18.37
C ARG A 66 -2.99 10.06 18.83
N VAL A 67 -1.77 9.86 18.31
CA VAL A 67 -0.62 10.69 18.68
C VAL A 67 -0.68 12.02 17.97
N GLU A 68 -0.94 13.10 18.69
CA GLU A 68 -1.14 14.46 18.14
C GLU A 68 0.01 14.90 17.23
N ALA A 69 1.27 14.56 17.58
CA ALA A 69 2.44 14.91 16.76
C ALA A 69 2.42 14.18 15.40
N TYR A 70 1.93 12.94 15.34
CA TYR A 70 1.82 12.18 14.11
C TYR A 70 0.66 12.67 13.26
N GLU A 71 -0.46 13.02 13.88
CA GLU A 71 -1.62 13.61 13.21
C GLU A 71 -1.24 14.94 12.55
N LYS A 72 -0.62 15.87 13.29
CA LYS A 72 -0.15 17.16 12.74
C LYS A 72 0.86 16.98 11.60
N ALA A 73 1.75 16.00 11.71
CA ALA A 73 2.69 15.70 10.64
C ALA A 73 1.98 15.15 9.38
N GLN A 74 0.95 14.29 9.57
CA GLN A 74 0.14 13.78 8.46
C GLN A 74 -0.68 14.89 7.80
N GLU A 75 -1.30 15.78 8.56
CA GLU A 75 -2.01 16.96 8.02
C GLU A 75 -1.10 17.83 7.15
N ALA A 76 0.13 18.07 7.62
CA ALA A 76 1.13 18.79 6.83
C ALA A 76 1.54 18.00 5.57
N SER A 77 1.69 16.69 5.66
CA SER A 77 1.98 15.81 4.52
C SER A 77 0.88 15.84 3.47
N ASP A 78 -0.40 15.83 3.89
CA ASP A 78 -1.57 15.90 3.01
C ASP A 78 -1.58 17.19 2.16
N GLU A 79 -1.11 18.30 2.74
CA GLU A 79 -0.96 19.58 2.04
C GLU A 79 0.28 19.65 1.14
N ILE A 80 1.42 19.13 1.61
CA ILE A 80 2.72 19.26 0.93
C ILE A 80 2.82 18.31 -0.28
N THR A 81 2.25 17.11 -0.20
CA THR A 81 2.40 16.09 -1.24
C THR A 81 1.97 16.58 -2.63
N PRO A 82 0.80 17.23 -2.83
CA PRO A 82 0.42 17.73 -4.15
C PRO A 82 1.29 18.89 -4.64
N LEU A 83 1.85 19.69 -3.74
CA LEU A 83 2.79 20.76 -4.10
C LEU A 83 4.12 20.18 -4.59
N PHE A 84 4.59 19.12 -3.95
CA PHE A 84 5.77 18.39 -4.40
C PHE A 84 5.53 17.69 -5.74
N GLN A 85 4.34 17.13 -5.95
CA GLN A 85 3.94 16.56 -7.24
C GLN A 85 3.96 17.61 -8.37
N GLU A 86 3.62 18.89 -8.09
CA GLU A 86 3.71 19.96 -9.06
C GLU A 86 5.17 20.18 -9.50
N LEU A 87 6.12 20.23 -8.56
CA LEU A 87 7.53 20.38 -8.89
C LEU A 87 8.02 19.23 -9.77
N TYR A 88 7.64 17.99 -9.39
CA TYR A 88 8.01 16.83 -10.17
C TYR A 88 7.38 16.80 -11.57
N ASN A 89 6.13 17.25 -11.70
CA ASN A 89 5.44 17.40 -12.99
C ASN A 89 6.15 18.40 -13.91
N ARG A 90 6.70 19.50 -13.38
CA ARG A 90 7.50 20.46 -14.14
C ARG A 90 8.77 19.82 -14.73
N TYR A 91 9.47 19.03 -13.90
CA TYR A 91 10.62 18.27 -14.39
C TYR A 91 10.22 17.24 -15.46
N GLN A 92 9.15 16.48 -15.24
CA GLN A 92 8.65 15.52 -16.22
C GLN A 92 8.33 16.18 -17.58
N LYS A 93 7.71 17.35 -17.58
CA LYS A 93 7.46 18.14 -18.80
C LYS A 93 8.77 18.56 -19.48
N ALA A 94 9.75 19.03 -18.71
CA ALA A 94 11.05 19.41 -19.25
C ALA A 94 11.79 18.19 -19.84
N LEU A 95 11.71 17.03 -19.19
CA LEU A 95 12.32 15.79 -19.68
C LEU A 95 11.70 15.33 -21.00
N ILE A 96 10.38 15.33 -21.12
CA ILE A 96 9.66 14.97 -22.35
C ILE A 96 9.98 15.96 -23.50
N ALA A 97 10.13 17.24 -23.19
CA ALA A 97 10.43 18.30 -24.15
C ALA A 97 11.94 18.45 -24.44
N SER A 98 12.80 17.64 -23.84
CA SER A 98 14.26 17.76 -24.02
C SER A 98 14.68 17.57 -25.49
N LYS A 99 15.55 18.44 -25.96
CA LYS A 99 16.21 18.28 -27.27
C LYS A 99 17.06 17.01 -27.38
N PHE A 100 17.44 16.41 -26.24
CA PHE A 100 18.21 15.17 -26.17
C PHE A 100 17.31 13.94 -25.89
N ARG A 101 15.99 14.06 -25.99
CA ARG A 101 15.07 12.98 -25.66
C ARG A 101 15.46 11.62 -26.28
N SER A 102 15.75 11.59 -27.57
CA SER A 102 16.10 10.34 -28.26
C SER A 102 17.37 9.69 -27.74
N GLU A 103 18.33 10.49 -27.28
CA GLU A 103 19.57 10.01 -26.67
C GLU A 103 19.32 9.54 -25.23
N LEU A 104 18.52 10.28 -24.48
CA LEU A 104 18.10 9.90 -23.12
C LEU A 104 17.30 8.60 -23.10
N GLU A 105 16.43 8.38 -24.09
CA GLU A 105 15.72 7.09 -24.25
C GLU A 105 16.67 5.91 -24.44
N LYS A 106 17.78 6.11 -25.18
CA LYS A 106 18.82 5.09 -25.31
C LYS A 106 19.63 4.87 -24.03
N LEU A 107 19.85 5.93 -23.26
CA LEU A 107 20.65 5.89 -22.01
C LEU A 107 19.86 5.40 -20.79
N LEU A 108 18.56 5.67 -20.74
CA LEU A 108 17.69 5.44 -19.57
C LEU A 108 16.59 4.41 -19.83
N GLY A 109 16.35 4.05 -21.10
CA GLY A 109 15.26 3.17 -21.51
C GLY A 109 13.98 3.93 -21.89
N SER A 110 13.31 3.51 -22.96
CA SER A 110 12.07 4.14 -23.47
C SER A 110 10.87 3.98 -22.53
N PHE A 111 10.88 2.97 -21.67
CA PHE A 111 9.79 2.72 -20.72
C PHE A 111 9.65 3.84 -19.68
N LEU A 112 10.75 4.47 -19.25
CA LEU A 112 10.72 5.65 -18.38
C LEU A 112 9.84 6.74 -18.99
N PHE A 113 10.06 7.05 -20.26
CA PHE A 113 9.30 8.10 -20.96
C PHE A 113 7.83 7.75 -21.10
N LYS A 114 7.50 6.48 -21.38
CA LYS A 114 6.14 5.99 -21.43
C LYS A 114 5.41 6.15 -20.08
N LYS A 115 6.08 5.80 -18.97
CA LYS A 115 5.53 6.02 -17.60
C LYS A 115 5.32 7.50 -17.31
N ILE A 116 6.26 8.36 -17.68
CA ILE A 116 6.17 9.81 -17.50
C ILE A 116 5.03 10.41 -18.33
N GLU A 117 4.90 10.06 -19.60
CA GLU A 117 3.81 10.53 -20.45
C GLU A 117 2.42 10.16 -19.88
N LEU A 118 2.31 8.98 -19.29
CA LEU A 118 1.08 8.56 -18.59
C LEU A 118 0.86 9.38 -17.30
N SER A 119 1.91 9.59 -16.51
CA SER A 119 1.85 10.42 -15.29
C SER A 119 1.41 11.86 -15.58
N LEU A 120 1.90 12.45 -16.69
CA LEU A 120 1.49 13.79 -17.11
C LEU A 120 0.01 13.92 -17.47
N GLN A 121 -0.67 12.82 -17.82
CA GLN A 121 -2.12 12.81 -18.02
C GLN A 121 -2.90 12.82 -16.71
N ALA A 122 -2.27 12.35 -15.63
CA ALA A 122 -2.92 12.16 -14.32
C ALA A 122 -2.79 13.37 -13.39
N PHE A 123 -1.99 14.39 -13.76
CA PHE A 123 -1.73 15.55 -12.92
C PHE A 123 -1.65 16.87 -13.72
N ASP A 124 -2.28 17.90 -13.17
CA ASP A 124 -2.13 19.30 -13.58
C ASP A 124 -2.27 20.21 -12.36
N PRO A 125 -1.54 21.33 -12.23
CA PRO A 125 -1.64 22.25 -11.10
C PRO A 125 -3.06 22.70 -10.74
N LYS A 126 -3.99 22.70 -11.70
CA LYS A 126 -5.40 23.08 -11.48
C LYS A 126 -6.19 22.13 -10.60
N ILE A 127 -5.64 20.94 -10.26
CA ILE A 127 -6.29 19.98 -9.35
C ILE A 127 -5.57 19.85 -8.00
N ILE A 128 -4.60 20.70 -7.68
CA ILE A 128 -3.85 20.64 -6.40
C ILE A 128 -4.79 20.70 -5.21
N GLY A 129 -5.75 21.61 -5.21
CA GLY A 129 -6.72 21.75 -4.12
C GLY A 129 -7.58 20.49 -3.91
N GLU A 130 -7.98 19.84 -5.00
CA GLU A 130 -8.69 18.57 -4.93
C GLU A 130 -7.81 17.43 -4.41
N LEU A 131 -6.55 17.38 -4.81
CA LEU A 131 -5.61 16.37 -4.29
C LEU A 131 -5.35 16.55 -2.79
N GLN A 132 -5.21 17.78 -2.31
CA GLN A 132 -5.11 18.07 -0.88
C GLN A 132 -6.37 17.62 -0.12
N GLN A 133 -7.55 17.88 -0.69
CA GLN A 133 -8.81 17.44 -0.09
C GLN A 133 -8.96 15.91 -0.14
N GLU A 134 -8.53 15.25 -1.22
CA GLU A 134 -8.52 13.79 -1.32
C GLU A 134 -7.64 13.16 -0.22
N ASN A 135 -6.44 13.71 0.00
CA ASN A 135 -5.53 13.25 1.04
C ASN A 135 -6.18 13.38 2.43
N LYS A 136 -6.77 14.54 2.74
CA LYS A 136 -7.48 14.77 4.02
C LYS A 136 -8.62 13.78 4.25
N LEU A 137 -9.47 13.56 3.24
CA LEU A 137 -10.57 12.59 3.33
C LEU A 137 -10.04 11.15 3.54
N THR A 138 -8.95 10.80 2.88
CA THR A 138 -8.30 9.49 3.05
C THR A 138 -7.73 9.33 4.47
N SER A 139 -7.08 10.36 5.01
CA SER A 139 -6.57 10.37 6.38
C SER A 139 -7.72 10.30 7.41
N GLN A 140 -8.83 11.00 7.17
CA GLN A 140 -10.04 10.93 8.01
C GLN A 140 -10.64 9.53 8.00
N TYR A 141 -10.76 8.89 6.85
CA TYR A 141 -11.24 7.50 6.73
C TYR A 141 -10.36 6.53 7.53
N ALA A 142 -9.03 6.64 7.38
CA ALA A 142 -8.09 5.80 8.11
C ALA A 142 -8.25 5.97 9.64
N LYS A 143 -8.37 7.22 10.11
CA LYS A 143 -8.58 7.56 11.52
C LYS A 143 -9.91 7.03 12.06
N ALA A 144 -10.99 7.19 11.29
CA ALA A 144 -12.32 6.69 11.67
C ALA A 144 -12.28 5.18 11.91
N LEU A 145 -11.72 4.39 10.97
CA LEU A 145 -11.61 2.93 11.14
C LEU A 145 -10.67 2.54 12.30
N ALA A 146 -9.54 3.26 12.48
CA ALA A 146 -8.58 2.99 13.56
C ALA A 146 -9.16 3.31 14.96
N SER A 147 -10.18 4.15 15.03
CA SER A 147 -10.85 4.52 16.28
C SER A 147 -11.77 3.44 16.84
N ALA A 148 -12.06 2.38 16.08
CA ALA A 148 -13.02 1.35 16.44
C ALA A 148 -12.72 0.71 17.81
N GLN A 149 -13.72 0.72 18.67
CA GLN A 149 -13.72 0.12 20.01
C GLN A 149 -15.01 -0.71 20.17
N ILE A 150 -14.93 -1.99 19.90
CA ILE A 150 -16.09 -2.91 19.88
C ILE A 150 -16.10 -3.73 21.16
N PRO A 151 -17.04 -3.50 22.10
CA PRO A 151 -17.21 -4.35 23.28
C PRO A 151 -17.67 -5.74 22.86
N PHE A 152 -16.91 -6.79 23.24
CA PHE A 152 -17.27 -8.17 22.93
C PHE A 152 -16.65 -9.15 23.91
N LYS A 153 -17.43 -10.14 24.41
CA LYS A 153 -16.95 -11.20 25.34
C LYS A 153 -16.08 -10.69 26.50
N GLY A 154 -16.47 -9.57 27.11
CA GLY A 154 -15.77 -9.01 28.28
C GLY A 154 -14.50 -8.20 27.98
N GLY A 155 -14.19 -7.97 26.72
CA GLY A 155 -13.10 -7.10 26.24
C GLY A 155 -13.57 -6.00 25.32
N VAL A 156 -12.66 -5.13 24.91
CA VAL A 156 -12.87 -4.12 23.89
C VAL A 156 -11.82 -4.34 22.78
N TYR A 157 -12.28 -4.41 21.55
CA TYR A 157 -11.45 -4.80 20.40
C TYR A 157 -11.60 -3.82 19.25
N ASN A 158 -10.55 -3.62 18.48
CA ASN A 158 -10.65 -2.94 17.20
C ASN A 158 -11.15 -3.91 16.09
N LEU A 159 -11.38 -3.38 14.88
CA LEU A 159 -11.90 -4.17 13.75
C LEU A 159 -11.00 -5.37 13.40
N SER A 160 -9.67 -5.21 13.42
CA SER A 160 -8.71 -6.29 13.11
C SER A 160 -8.74 -7.38 14.19
N GLN A 161 -8.80 -6.99 15.46
CA GLN A 161 -8.85 -7.92 16.58
C GLN A 161 -10.16 -8.71 16.65
N MET A 162 -11.26 -8.17 16.11
CA MET A 162 -12.53 -8.89 16.00
C MET A 162 -12.44 -10.10 15.06
N GLY A 163 -11.49 -10.12 14.14
CA GLY A 163 -11.30 -11.22 13.17
C GLY A 163 -11.19 -12.58 13.80
N LYS A 164 -10.47 -12.72 14.92
CA LYS A 164 -10.34 -14.00 15.63
C LYS A 164 -11.68 -14.63 16.07
N PHE A 165 -12.69 -13.81 16.36
CA PHE A 165 -14.02 -14.29 16.74
C PHE A 165 -14.87 -14.71 15.55
N LEU A 166 -14.51 -14.28 14.34
CA LEU A 166 -15.14 -14.73 13.10
C LEU A 166 -14.67 -16.13 12.69
N ASP A 167 -13.53 -16.59 13.20
CA ASP A 167 -12.95 -17.90 12.92
C ASP A 167 -13.28 -18.97 14.01
N GLU A 168 -13.98 -18.57 15.08
CA GLU A 168 -14.36 -19.47 16.15
C GLU A 168 -15.22 -20.65 15.66
N ALA A 169 -15.00 -21.86 16.18
CA ALA A 169 -15.82 -23.04 15.85
C ALA A 169 -17.27 -22.85 16.24
N ASP A 170 -17.56 -22.12 17.34
CA ASP A 170 -18.92 -21.83 17.80
C ASP A 170 -19.64 -20.84 16.88
N ARG A 171 -20.67 -21.35 16.20
CA ARG A 171 -21.48 -20.55 15.26
C ARG A 171 -22.16 -19.35 15.90
N TYR A 172 -22.57 -19.47 17.16
CA TYR A 172 -23.21 -18.37 17.88
C TYR A 172 -22.24 -17.23 18.11
N THR A 173 -21.01 -17.54 18.49
CA THR A 173 -19.92 -16.55 18.64
C THR A 173 -19.63 -15.84 17.32
N ARG A 174 -19.46 -16.56 16.20
CA ARG A 174 -19.23 -15.93 14.88
C ARG A 174 -20.36 -14.98 14.49
N LYS A 175 -21.62 -15.42 14.66
CA LYS A 175 -22.80 -14.57 14.41
C LYS A 175 -22.79 -13.32 15.27
N LYS A 176 -22.50 -13.46 16.58
CA LYS A 176 -22.47 -12.31 17.50
C LYS A 176 -21.32 -11.37 17.21
N ALA A 177 -20.14 -11.86 16.84
CA ALA A 177 -19.02 -11.05 16.42
C ALA A 177 -19.35 -10.26 15.15
N SER A 178 -19.94 -10.90 14.14
CA SER A 178 -20.41 -10.22 12.92
C SER A 178 -21.47 -9.15 13.21
N GLN A 179 -22.39 -9.42 14.14
CA GLN A 179 -23.39 -8.42 14.55
C GLN A 179 -22.77 -7.23 15.29
N ALA A 180 -21.75 -7.47 16.12
CA ALA A 180 -21.05 -6.41 16.83
C ALA A 180 -20.26 -5.50 15.84
N ILE A 181 -19.58 -6.11 14.88
CA ILE A 181 -18.89 -5.37 13.80
C ILE A 181 -19.91 -4.57 12.97
N ALA A 182 -20.99 -5.19 12.53
CA ALA A 182 -22.05 -4.53 11.77
C ALA A 182 -22.71 -3.39 12.57
N GLY A 183 -22.88 -3.57 13.88
CA GLY A 183 -23.36 -2.53 14.79
C GLY A 183 -22.46 -1.30 14.79
N TRP A 184 -21.14 -1.50 14.94
CA TRP A 184 -20.17 -0.41 14.87
C TRP A 184 -20.24 0.34 13.53
N PHE A 185 -20.28 -0.39 12.40
CA PHE A 185 -20.45 0.24 11.09
C PHE A 185 -21.77 0.98 10.96
N GLY A 186 -22.87 0.45 11.53
CA GLY A 186 -24.16 1.14 11.54
C GLY A 186 -24.16 2.45 12.34
N GLU A 187 -23.43 2.49 13.46
CA GLU A 187 -23.25 3.70 14.27
C GLU A 187 -22.41 4.77 13.56
N HIS A 188 -21.52 4.36 12.63
CA HIS A 188 -20.64 5.26 11.86
C HIS A 188 -21.04 5.38 10.38
N GLU A 189 -22.23 4.88 10.00
CA GLU A 189 -22.67 4.82 8.60
C GLU A 189 -22.70 6.20 7.95
N GLU A 190 -23.24 7.20 8.64
CA GLU A 190 -23.37 8.56 8.11
C GLU A 190 -22.00 9.19 7.83
N GLU A 191 -21.05 9.06 8.75
CA GLU A 191 -19.68 9.57 8.60
C GLU A 191 -18.95 8.87 7.43
N LEU A 192 -18.95 7.54 7.42
CA LEU A 192 -18.25 6.75 6.40
C LEU A 192 -18.87 6.93 5.01
N ALA A 193 -20.21 6.96 4.93
CA ALA A 193 -20.92 7.22 3.68
C ALA A 193 -20.62 8.61 3.13
N LYS A 194 -20.56 9.63 4.01
CA LYS A 194 -20.18 10.97 3.61
C LYS A 194 -18.76 11.05 3.06
N ILE A 195 -17.77 10.45 3.72
CA ILE A 195 -16.39 10.41 3.25
C ILE A 195 -16.32 9.74 1.87
N TYR A 196 -17.03 8.62 1.69
CA TYR A 196 -17.08 7.90 0.42
C TYR A 196 -17.70 8.75 -0.69
N ASP A 197 -18.83 9.38 -0.42
CA ASP A 197 -19.54 10.22 -1.39
C ASP A 197 -18.69 11.44 -1.79
N ASP A 198 -18.09 12.12 -0.80
CA ASP A 198 -17.19 13.26 -1.03
C ASP A 198 -16.00 12.83 -1.92
N LEU A 199 -15.38 11.66 -1.67
CA LEU A 199 -14.29 11.12 -2.48
C LEU A 199 -14.74 10.81 -3.93
N VAL A 200 -15.93 10.22 -4.11
CA VAL A 200 -16.47 9.93 -5.45
C VAL A 200 -16.66 11.20 -6.25
N HIS A 201 -17.30 12.21 -5.65
CA HIS A 201 -17.54 13.50 -6.30
C HIS A 201 -16.22 14.23 -6.61
N LEU A 202 -15.32 14.28 -5.65
CA LEU A 202 -14.02 14.94 -5.79
C LEU A 202 -13.17 14.31 -6.91
N ARG A 203 -13.10 13.00 -6.93
CA ARG A 203 -12.37 12.24 -7.98
C ARG A 203 -13.00 12.43 -9.36
N HIS A 204 -14.33 12.48 -9.43
CA HIS A 204 -15.02 12.81 -10.67
C HIS A 204 -14.70 14.24 -11.14
N GLN A 205 -14.70 15.21 -10.23
CA GLN A 205 -14.34 16.60 -10.54
C GLN A 205 -12.90 16.70 -11.06
N MET A 206 -11.93 16.04 -10.42
CA MET A 206 -10.54 15.98 -10.90
C MET A 206 -10.47 15.43 -12.32
N ALA A 207 -11.17 14.31 -12.60
CA ALA A 207 -11.20 13.72 -13.93
C ALA A 207 -11.75 14.70 -14.98
N ARG A 208 -12.86 15.38 -14.68
CA ARG A 208 -13.46 16.39 -15.58
C ARG A 208 -12.51 17.58 -15.81
N LYS A 209 -11.84 18.07 -14.76
CA LYS A 209 -10.84 19.15 -14.89
C LYS A 209 -9.66 18.72 -15.77
N LEU A 210 -9.25 17.46 -15.72
CA LEU A 210 -8.16 16.92 -16.56
C LEU A 210 -8.60 16.55 -17.98
N GLY A 211 -9.89 16.68 -18.32
CA GLY A 211 -10.42 16.42 -19.66
C GLY A 211 -10.91 14.99 -19.88
N PHE A 212 -11.01 14.18 -18.83
CA PHE A 212 -11.60 12.85 -18.90
C PHE A 212 -13.15 12.92 -18.72
N ASP A 213 -13.87 11.97 -19.30
CA ASP A 213 -15.32 11.89 -19.15
C ASP A 213 -15.76 11.47 -17.74
N ASN A 214 -14.97 10.67 -17.07
CA ASN A 214 -15.20 10.18 -15.71
C ASN A 214 -13.87 9.74 -15.07
N PHE A 215 -13.93 9.26 -13.81
CA PHE A 215 -12.75 8.88 -13.07
C PHE A 215 -12.06 7.59 -13.59
N ILE A 216 -12.73 6.72 -14.37
CA ILE A 216 -12.15 5.43 -14.77
C ILE A 216 -10.84 5.60 -15.56
N PRO A 217 -10.77 6.41 -16.65
CA PRO A 217 -9.50 6.63 -17.35
C PRO A 217 -8.43 7.29 -16.48
N LEU A 218 -8.80 8.26 -15.66
CA LEU A 218 -7.87 8.90 -14.72
C LEU A 218 -7.35 7.88 -13.70
N GLY A 219 -8.19 7.00 -13.18
CA GLY A 219 -7.80 5.91 -12.27
C GLY A 219 -6.79 4.97 -12.92
N TYR A 220 -6.99 4.60 -14.19
CA TYR A 220 -6.03 3.79 -14.96
C TYR A 220 -4.67 4.50 -15.11
N ALA A 221 -4.67 5.78 -15.44
CA ALA A 221 -3.44 6.58 -15.53
C ALA A 221 -2.72 6.68 -14.18
N ARG A 222 -3.46 6.93 -13.09
CA ARG A 222 -2.91 7.02 -11.72
C ARG A 222 -2.32 5.68 -11.22
N MET A 223 -2.84 4.54 -11.73
CA MET A 223 -2.30 3.21 -11.40
C MET A 223 -1.11 2.82 -12.28
N GLY A 224 -0.64 3.68 -13.18
CA GLY A 224 0.52 3.41 -14.02
C GLY A 224 0.28 2.36 -15.12
N ARG A 225 -0.96 2.12 -15.53
CA ARG A 225 -1.34 1.12 -16.54
C ARG A 225 -0.97 1.58 -17.93
N THR A 226 0.17 1.12 -18.44
CA THR A 226 0.77 1.57 -19.71
C THR A 226 0.42 0.71 -20.91
N ASP A 227 -0.09 -0.51 -20.73
CA ASP A 227 -0.14 -1.55 -21.78
C ASP A 227 -1.45 -2.34 -21.83
N TYR A 228 -2.42 -2.02 -20.97
CA TYR A 228 -3.77 -2.60 -21.03
C TYR A 228 -4.86 -1.59 -20.67
N SER A 229 -6.04 -1.82 -21.18
CA SER A 229 -7.19 -0.93 -21.15
C SER A 229 -8.34 -1.51 -20.30
N PRO A 230 -9.40 -0.72 -20.00
CA PRO A 230 -10.64 -1.23 -19.41
C PRO A 230 -11.29 -2.38 -20.19
N LEU A 231 -11.10 -2.45 -21.51
CA LEU A 231 -11.64 -3.54 -22.35
C LEU A 231 -10.88 -4.85 -22.13
N ASP A 232 -9.56 -4.79 -21.98
CA ASP A 232 -8.73 -5.96 -21.66
C ASP A 232 -9.13 -6.52 -20.30
N VAL A 233 -9.27 -5.63 -19.29
CA VAL A 233 -9.73 -5.99 -17.95
C VAL A 233 -11.17 -6.54 -17.97
N LYS A 234 -12.04 -6.03 -18.87
CA LYS A 234 -13.37 -6.59 -19.05
C LYS A 234 -13.32 -8.04 -19.52
N SER A 235 -12.47 -8.34 -20.51
CA SER A 235 -12.28 -9.71 -21.01
C SER A 235 -11.82 -10.66 -19.88
N TYR A 236 -10.88 -10.21 -19.04
CA TYR A 236 -10.43 -10.96 -17.86
C TYR A 236 -11.60 -11.22 -16.88
N ARG A 237 -12.38 -10.19 -16.53
CA ARG A 237 -13.55 -10.34 -15.63
C ARG A 237 -14.60 -11.30 -16.19
N ASP A 238 -14.84 -11.27 -17.51
CA ASP A 238 -15.78 -12.19 -18.15
C ASP A 238 -15.33 -13.66 -18.02
N GLN A 239 -14.00 -13.92 -18.10
CA GLN A 239 -13.43 -15.24 -17.88
C GLN A 239 -13.53 -15.66 -16.40
N VAL A 240 -13.25 -14.75 -15.45
CA VAL A 240 -13.44 -15.00 -14.02
C VAL A 240 -14.90 -15.37 -13.73
N TYR A 241 -15.85 -14.61 -14.28
CA TYR A 241 -17.29 -14.88 -14.11
C TYR A 241 -17.68 -16.27 -14.64
N LYS A 242 -17.17 -16.66 -15.81
CA LYS A 242 -17.51 -17.92 -16.47
C LYS A 242 -16.82 -19.14 -15.84
N ALA A 243 -15.58 -19.03 -15.41
CA ALA A 243 -14.76 -20.15 -14.96
C ALA A 243 -14.57 -20.18 -13.44
N VAL A 244 -14.16 -19.06 -12.83
CA VAL A 244 -13.76 -19.01 -11.40
C VAL A 244 -15.00 -18.97 -10.49
N VAL A 245 -16.01 -18.16 -10.82
CA VAL A 245 -17.24 -18.05 -9.99
C VAL A 245 -17.96 -19.38 -9.82
N PRO A 246 -18.16 -20.24 -10.86
CA PRO A 246 -18.75 -21.56 -10.67
C PRO A 246 -17.88 -22.49 -9.81
N LEU A 247 -16.55 -22.41 -9.95
CA LEU A 247 -15.61 -23.17 -9.12
C LEU A 247 -15.70 -22.73 -7.64
N SER A 248 -15.68 -21.42 -7.38
CA SER A 248 -15.85 -20.85 -6.04
C SER A 248 -17.15 -21.34 -5.37
N LYS A 249 -18.28 -21.26 -6.10
CA LYS A 249 -19.55 -21.79 -5.60
C LYS A 249 -19.51 -23.29 -5.27
N LYS A 250 -18.75 -24.08 -6.02
CA LYS A 250 -18.53 -25.50 -5.74
C LYS A 250 -17.69 -25.69 -4.48
N LEU A 251 -16.64 -24.90 -4.30
CA LEU A 251 -15.78 -24.95 -3.11
C LEU A 251 -16.56 -24.55 -1.83
N VAL A 252 -17.36 -23.48 -1.91
CA VAL A 252 -18.23 -23.07 -0.78
C VAL A 252 -19.23 -24.17 -0.40
N ARG A 253 -19.82 -24.90 -1.37
CA ARG A 253 -20.69 -26.04 -1.07
C ARG A 253 -19.93 -27.17 -0.34
N ARG A 254 -18.73 -27.52 -0.82
CA ARG A 254 -17.86 -28.51 -0.15
C ARG A 254 -17.47 -28.09 1.26
N GLN A 255 -17.18 -26.80 1.44
CA GLN A 255 -16.93 -26.23 2.76
C GLN A 255 -18.16 -26.38 3.66
N ALA A 256 -19.35 -26.01 3.19
CA ALA A 256 -20.61 -26.15 3.91
C ALA A 256 -20.87 -27.59 4.35
N GLU A 257 -20.63 -28.57 3.48
CA GLU A 257 -20.73 -30.03 3.78
C GLU A 257 -19.69 -30.41 4.86
N ARG A 258 -18.44 -29.98 4.73
CA ARG A 258 -17.34 -30.26 5.67
C ARG A 258 -17.62 -29.72 7.07
N ILE A 259 -18.19 -28.50 7.17
CA ILE A 259 -18.50 -27.86 8.45
C ILE A 259 -19.93 -28.26 8.97
N GLY A 260 -20.68 -29.07 8.23
CA GLY A 260 -22.01 -29.56 8.62
C GLY A 260 -23.15 -28.52 8.57
N ILE A 261 -22.99 -27.44 7.76
CA ILE A 261 -23.97 -26.35 7.66
C ILE A 261 -24.64 -26.37 6.30
N LYS A 262 -25.91 -26.76 6.22
CA LYS A 262 -26.66 -26.88 4.96
C LYS A 262 -26.82 -25.54 4.19
N LYS A 263 -26.97 -24.44 4.90
CA LYS A 263 -27.12 -23.08 4.33
C LYS A 263 -26.17 -22.15 5.07
N PRO A 264 -24.90 -22.06 4.63
CA PRO A 264 -23.95 -21.15 5.23
C PRO A 264 -24.40 -19.71 4.99
N LEU A 265 -24.22 -18.88 5.99
CA LEU A 265 -24.38 -17.43 5.92
C LEU A 265 -22.97 -16.80 5.87
N PHE A 266 -22.89 -15.50 5.57
CA PHE A 266 -21.61 -14.81 5.39
C PHE A 266 -20.64 -15.02 6.58
N TYR A 267 -21.13 -15.10 7.80
CA TYR A 267 -20.31 -15.36 8.99
C TYR A 267 -19.91 -16.84 9.18
N ASP A 268 -20.31 -17.72 8.29
CA ASP A 268 -19.86 -19.12 8.28
C ASP A 268 -18.73 -19.35 7.25
N LEU A 269 -18.49 -18.38 6.35
CA LEU A 269 -17.56 -18.56 5.22
C LEU A 269 -16.09 -18.54 5.62
N SER A 270 -15.74 -17.96 6.78
CA SER A 270 -14.37 -18.00 7.31
C SER A 270 -14.02 -19.34 7.94
N LEU A 271 -15.02 -20.14 8.39
CA LEU A 271 -14.79 -21.43 9.04
C LEU A 271 -14.50 -22.53 8.00
N ASN A 272 -13.31 -23.11 8.05
CA ASN A 272 -12.91 -24.17 7.13
C ASN A 272 -13.16 -25.59 7.64
N PHE A 273 -13.11 -25.81 8.98
CA PHE A 273 -13.25 -27.12 9.60
C PHE A 273 -14.23 -27.05 10.78
N ALA A 274 -15.04 -28.09 10.98
CA ALA A 274 -16.02 -28.13 12.07
C ALA A 274 -15.39 -28.04 13.47
N THR A 275 -14.13 -28.45 13.60
CA THR A 275 -13.33 -28.38 14.84
C THR A 275 -12.67 -27.03 15.07
N GLY A 276 -12.79 -26.08 14.15
CA GLY A 276 -12.10 -24.79 14.13
C GLY A 276 -11.03 -24.72 13.07
N ASN A 277 -10.65 -23.51 12.68
CA ASN A 277 -9.55 -23.27 11.76
C ASN A 277 -8.20 -23.57 12.42
N PRO A 278 -7.14 -23.86 11.63
CA PRO A 278 -5.78 -23.83 12.13
C PRO A 278 -5.45 -22.47 12.77
N THR A 279 -4.74 -22.50 13.88
CA THR A 279 -4.27 -21.31 14.57
C THR A 279 -2.75 -21.36 14.70
N PRO A 280 -2.08 -20.19 14.70
CA PRO A 280 -0.65 -20.14 14.99
C PRO A 280 -0.31 -20.84 16.32
N LYS A 281 0.83 -21.53 16.38
CA LYS A 281 1.27 -22.25 17.58
C LYS A 281 1.89 -21.34 18.66
N GLY A 282 2.08 -20.07 18.36
CA GLY A 282 2.69 -19.11 19.25
C GLY A 282 2.30 -17.67 18.92
N ASP A 283 2.91 -16.76 19.64
CA ASP A 283 2.75 -15.32 19.47
C ASP A 283 3.59 -14.78 18.28
N LYS A 284 3.59 -13.47 18.11
CA LYS A 284 4.35 -12.76 17.08
C LYS A 284 5.84 -13.15 17.09
N ASP A 285 6.46 -13.23 18.27
CA ASP A 285 7.90 -13.50 18.37
C ASP A 285 8.21 -14.93 17.95
N TYR A 286 7.34 -15.88 18.29
CA TYR A 286 7.41 -17.26 17.79
C TYR A 286 7.28 -17.30 16.26
N LEU A 287 6.28 -16.61 15.69
CA LEU A 287 6.07 -16.59 14.24
C LEU A 287 7.25 -15.96 13.49
N VAL A 288 7.80 -14.87 14.00
CA VAL A 288 9.02 -14.24 13.43
C VAL A 288 10.22 -15.18 13.50
N GLY A 289 10.37 -15.93 14.59
CA GLY A 289 11.43 -16.94 14.73
C GLY A 289 11.31 -18.06 13.69
N VAL A 290 10.11 -18.65 13.54
CA VAL A 290 9.84 -19.68 12.53
C VAL A 290 10.03 -19.16 11.11
N ALA A 291 9.57 -17.94 10.84
CA ALA A 291 9.79 -17.29 9.54
C ALA A 291 11.29 -17.08 9.24
N ALA A 292 12.09 -16.73 10.25
CA ALA A 292 13.53 -16.57 10.07
C ALA A 292 14.22 -17.90 9.68
N GLU A 293 13.83 -19.01 10.29
CA GLU A 293 14.30 -20.35 9.92
C GLU A 293 13.86 -20.72 8.49
N MET A 294 12.58 -20.57 8.19
CA MET A 294 12.02 -20.82 6.86
C MET A 294 12.73 -20.03 5.76
N TYR A 295 12.93 -18.73 5.95
CA TYR A 295 13.58 -17.90 4.94
C TYR A 295 15.09 -18.24 4.80
N ALA A 296 15.76 -18.63 5.90
CA ALA A 296 17.14 -19.07 5.83
C ALA A 296 17.30 -20.40 5.06
N GLU A 297 16.34 -21.32 5.21
CA GLU A 297 16.30 -22.57 4.44
C GLU A 297 15.93 -22.35 2.97
N MET A 298 15.02 -21.38 2.70
CA MET A 298 14.56 -21.07 1.35
C MET A 298 15.71 -20.54 0.46
N SER A 299 16.47 -19.55 0.93
CA SER A 299 17.71 -19.10 0.29
C SER A 299 18.56 -18.22 1.21
N PRO A 300 19.91 -18.22 1.04
CA PRO A 300 20.79 -17.35 1.81
C PRO A 300 20.43 -15.85 1.70
N ASP A 301 20.02 -15.40 0.52
CA ASP A 301 19.73 -13.99 0.25
C ASP A 301 18.49 -13.51 1.01
N ILE A 302 17.38 -14.27 0.95
CA ILE A 302 16.17 -13.90 1.65
C ILE A 302 16.31 -14.09 3.17
N GLY A 303 17.06 -15.12 3.62
CA GLY A 303 17.36 -15.30 5.04
C GLY A 303 18.15 -14.13 5.62
N ALA A 304 19.20 -13.67 4.92
CA ALA A 304 19.98 -12.49 5.32
C ALA A 304 19.13 -11.21 5.30
N PHE A 305 18.26 -11.07 4.31
CA PHE A 305 17.33 -9.95 4.22
C PHE A 305 16.32 -9.93 5.38
N PHE A 306 15.66 -11.05 5.66
CA PHE A 306 14.68 -11.13 6.75
C PHE A 306 15.32 -10.84 8.12
N LYS A 307 16.51 -11.40 8.37
CA LYS A 307 17.31 -11.07 9.56
C LYS A 307 17.58 -9.58 9.67
N LEU A 308 17.94 -8.90 8.58
CA LEU A 308 18.15 -7.45 8.55
C LEU A 308 16.87 -6.69 8.94
N MET A 309 15.70 -7.12 8.45
CA MET A 309 14.40 -6.51 8.78
C MET A 309 14.12 -6.60 10.28
N VAL A 310 14.34 -7.78 10.88
CA VAL A 310 14.16 -8.00 12.33
C VAL A 310 15.15 -7.16 13.15
N GLU A 311 16.44 -7.20 12.84
CA GLU A 311 17.49 -6.45 13.55
C GLU A 311 17.29 -4.94 13.52
N ARG A 312 16.70 -4.42 12.44
CA ARG A 312 16.40 -3.00 12.26
C ARG A 312 15.02 -2.58 12.70
N HIS A 313 14.24 -3.48 13.29
CA HIS A 313 12.86 -3.26 13.73
C HIS A 313 11.94 -2.75 12.60
N MET A 314 12.08 -3.32 11.40
CA MET A 314 11.29 -2.94 10.23
C MET A 314 9.97 -3.72 10.11
N LEU A 315 9.52 -4.38 11.17
CA LEU A 315 8.30 -5.17 11.24
C LEU A 315 7.40 -4.65 12.38
N ASP A 316 6.27 -4.06 12.06
CA ASP A 316 5.22 -3.69 13.01
C ASP A 316 3.99 -4.57 12.77
N LEU A 317 3.93 -5.71 13.44
CA LEU A 317 3.02 -6.80 13.09
C LEU A 317 1.75 -6.85 13.95
N GLU A 318 1.80 -6.44 15.24
CA GLU A 318 0.68 -6.63 16.16
C GLU A 318 -0.39 -5.55 16.03
N SER A 319 -1.66 -5.98 16.10
CA SER A 319 -2.79 -5.06 16.21
C SER A 319 -2.87 -4.44 17.60
N ARG A 320 -3.21 -3.15 17.66
CA ARG A 320 -3.39 -2.40 18.92
C ARG A 320 -4.36 -1.24 18.74
N PRO A 321 -4.94 -0.68 19.82
CA PRO A 321 -5.82 0.49 19.72
C PRO A 321 -5.13 1.68 19.04
N GLY A 322 -5.85 2.36 18.15
CA GLY A 322 -5.36 3.52 17.40
C GLY A 322 -4.47 3.19 16.19
N LYS A 323 -4.07 1.92 16.01
CA LYS A 323 -3.35 1.47 14.82
C LYS A 323 -4.31 1.31 13.64
N GLN A 324 -3.93 1.82 12.47
CA GLN A 324 -4.70 1.62 11.24
C GLN A 324 -4.86 0.13 10.93
N GLY A 325 -6.02 -0.27 10.40
CA GLY A 325 -6.27 -1.64 9.96
C GLY A 325 -5.56 -1.98 8.64
N GLY A 326 -5.52 -3.28 8.31
CA GLY A 326 -4.88 -3.79 7.10
C GLY A 326 -3.40 -4.12 7.28
N GLY A 327 -2.74 -4.44 6.16
CA GLY A 327 -1.32 -4.67 6.03
C GLY A 327 -0.77 -3.92 4.83
N TYR A 328 0.51 -3.57 4.86
CA TYR A 328 1.23 -3.01 3.73
C TYR A 328 2.74 -3.12 3.91
N MET A 329 3.43 -3.14 2.79
CA MET A 329 4.85 -2.84 2.71
C MET A 329 5.04 -1.40 2.22
N THR A 330 6.03 -0.70 2.76
CA THR A 330 6.54 0.54 2.19
C THR A 330 8.06 0.56 2.19
N TYR A 331 8.66 1.47 1.41
CA TYR A 331 10.10 1.52 1.23
C TYR A 331 10.67 2.89 1.65
N PHE A 332 11.76 2.87 2.41
CA PHE A 332 12.51 4.05 2.80
C PHE A 332 13.70 4.26 1.87
N PRO A 333 13.59 5.07 0.81
CA PRO A 333 14.61 5.15 -0.24
C PRO A 333 15.97 5.69 0.26
N LYS A 334 15.97 6.64 1.18
CA LYS A 334 17.18 7.17 1.83
C LYS A 334 17.95 6.10 2.59
N TYR A 335 17.24 5.23 3.29
CA TYR A 335 17.82 4.16 4.11
C TYR A 335 17.97 2.84 3.37
N LYS A 336 17.43 2.75 2.15
CA LYS A 336 17.44 1.58 1.27
C LYS A 336 16.92 0.33 1.97
N ILE A 337 15.83 0.48 2.72
CA ILE A 337 15.21 -0.59 3.50
C ILE A 337 13.69 -0.51 3.41
N PRO A 338 12.99 -1.63 3.24
CA PRO A 338 11.54 -1.69 3.35
C PRO A 338 11.08 -1.74 4.82
N PHE A 339 9.79 -1.49 5.02
CA PHE A 339 9.08 -1.62 6.29
C PHE A 339 7.78 -2.37 6.05
N VAL A 340 7.46 -3.30 6.93
CA VAL A 340 6.22 -4.09 6.90
C VAL A 340 5.34 -3.72 8.08
N PHE A 341 4.08 -3.42 7.75
CA PHE A 341 3.02 -3.12 8.69
C PHE A 341 1.94 -4.20 8.58
N SER A 342 1.44 -4.69 9.70
CA SER A 342 0.36 -5.68 9.75
C SER A 342 -0.46 -5.52 11.03
N ASN A 343 -1.50 -6.33 11.17
CA ASN A 343 -2.42 -6.33 12.30
C ASN A 343 -2.70 -7.76 12.78
N PHE A 344 -1.67 -8.45 13.23
CA PHE A 344 -1.79 -9.81 13.76
C PHE A 344 -2.87 -9.90 14.84
N ASN A 345 -3.71 -10.91 14.73
CA ASN A 345 -4.87 -11.12 15.59
C ASN A 345 -5.00 -12.54 16.13
N GLY A 346 -4.04 -13.43 15.88
CA GLY A 346 -4.01 -14.81 16.35
C GLY A 346 -4.71 -15.82 15.43
N THR A 347 -4.97 -15.43 14.17
CA THR A 347 -5.52 -16.33 13.15
C THR A 347 -4.44 -16.83 12.18
N SER A 348 -4.74 -17.84 11.35
CA SER A 348 -3.84 -18.29 10.28
C SER A 348 -3.49 -17.18 9.29
N GLY A 349 -4.38 -16.17 9.14
CA GLY A 349 -4.12 -15.00 8.32
C GLY A 349 -2.88 -14.20 8.71
N ASP A 350 -2.42 -14.30 9.97
CA ASP A 350 -1.17 -13.65 10.39
C ASP A 350 0.05 -14.20 9.63
N ILE A 351 0.04 -15.52 9.34
CA ILE A 351 1.09 -16.20 8.59
C ILE A 351 1.03 -15.82 7.11
N ASP A 352 -0.18 -15.83 6.54
CA ASP A 352 -0.41 -15.46 5.13
C ASP A 352 0.05 -14.01 4.89
N VAL A 353 -0.37 -13.07 5.73
CA VAL A 353 0.03 -11.65 5.60
C VAL A 353 1.54 -11.47 5.80
N LEU A 354 2.17 -12.16 6.76
CA LEU A 354 3.63 -12.06 6.94
C LEU A 354 4.38 -12.48 5.68
N THR A 355 4.02 -13.61 5.09
CA THR A 355 4.70 -14.10 3.88
C THR A 355 4.41 -13.20 2.67
N HIS A 356 3.19 -12.69 2.54
CA HIS A 356 2.79 -11.74 1.52
C HIS A 356 3.62 -10.44 1.59
N GLU A 357 3.62 -9.76 2.72
CA GLU A 357 4.33 -8.48 2.90
C GLU A 357 5.86 -8.64 2.79
N ILE A 358 6.41 -9.77 3.21
CA ILE A 358 7.83 -10.06 3.01
C ILE A 358 8.15 -10.27 1.52
N GLY A 359 7.22 -10.78 0.72
CA GLY A 359 7.37 -10.83 -0.74
C GLY A 359 7.55 -9.45 -1.37
N HIS A 360 6.69 -8.49 -1.02
CA HIS A 360 6.85 -7.09 -1.41
C HIS A 360 8.16 -6.49 -0.89
N ALA A 361 8.47 -6.75 0.38
CA ALA A 361 9.66 -6.20 1.02
C ALA A 361 10.95 -6.72 0.37
N PHE A 362 11.01 -7.99 0.02
CA PHE A 362 12.16 -8.58 -0.66
C PHE A 362 12.35 -8.01 -2.07
N GLN A 363 11.26 -7.75 -2.80
CA GLN A 363 11.33 -7.06 -4.10
C GLN A 363 11.89 -5.64 -3.91
N GLY A 364 11.34 -4.82 -3.01
CA GLY A 364 11.83 -3.46 -2.75
C GLY A 364 13.31 -3.44 -2.33
N TYR A 365 13.73 -4.38 -1.48
CA TYR A 365 15.13 -4.52 -1.09
C TYR A 365 16.03 -4.93 -2.24
N SER A 366 15.58 -5.86 -3.08
CA SER A 366 16.34 -6.33 -4.26
C SER A 366 16.52 -5.23 -5.30
N SER A 367 15.52 -4.34 -5.44
CA SER A 367 15.54 -3.18 -6.35
C SER A 367 16.27 -1.94 -5.81
N ARG A 368 16.80 -1.97 -4.56
CA ARG A 368 17.42 -0.81 -3.89
C ARG A 368 18.63 -0.19 -4.60
N HIS A 369 19.21 -0.88 -5.57
CA HIS A 369 20.32 -0.40 -6.38
C HIS A 369 19.85 0.45 -7.57
N ILE A 370 18.57 0.38 -7.91
CA ILE A 370 17.97 1.14 -9.01
C ILE A 370 17.82 2.60 -8.58
N LYS A 371 18.42 3.51 -9.36
CA LYS A 371 18.48 4.93 -9.02
C LYS A 371 17.18 5.68 -9.32
N LEU A 372 16.45 5.26 -10.35
CA LEU A 372 15.23 5.92 -10.80
C LEU A 372 14.01 5.27 -10.11
N PRO A 373 13.21 6.06 -9.37
CA PRO A 373 12.00 5.54 -8.71
C PRO A 373 11.06 4.83 -9.69
N GLU A 374 10.94 5.34 -10.92
CA GLU A 374 10.06 4.78 -11.95
C GLU A 374 10.40 3.31 -12.34
N TYR A 375 11.64 2.89 -12.14
CA TYR A 375 12.08 1.52 -12.38
C TYR A 375 12.17 0.68 -11.10
N ARG A 376 12.26 1.31 -9.94
CA ARG A 376 12.34 0.62 -8.65
C ARG A 376 10.98 0.15 -8.18
N ASP A 377 9.95 0.97 -8.41
CA ASP A 377 8.61 0.74 -7.90
C ASP A 377 7.76 0.05 -8.98
N PRO A 378 7.26 -1.19 -8.73
CA PRO A 378 6.39 -1.91 -9.66
C PRO A 378 5.01 -1.23 -9.76
N THR A 379 4.23 -1.62 -10.78
CA THR A 379 2.80 -1.27 -10.82
C THR A 379 2.02 -2.07 -9.78
N MET A 380 0.77 -1.65 -9.51
CA MET A 380 -0.09 -2.33 -8.51
C MET A 380 -0.25 -3.81 -8.80
N GLU A 381 -0.44 -4.18 -10.08
CA GLU A 381 -0.65 -5.58 -10.47
C GLU A 381 0.66 -6.39 -10.45
N GLU A 382 1.77 -5.78 -10.82
CA GLU A 382 3.10 -6.44 -10.77
C GLU A 382 3.56 -6.69 -9.34
N ALA A 383 3.21 -5.80 -8.41
CA ALA A 383 3.54 -5.96 -7.01
C ALA A 383 3.00 -7.27 -6.44
N GLU A 384 1.78 -7.67 -6.81
CA GLU A 384 1.14 -8.90 -6.31
C GLU A 384 1.76 -10.19 -6.88
N ILE A 385 2.54 -10.11 -7.96
CA ILE A 385 3.34 -11.26 -8.41
C ILE A 385 4.38 -11.62 -7.37
N HIS A 386 5.01 -10.62 -6.75
CA HIS A 386 6.07 -10.84 -5.76
C HIS A 386 5.50 -11.39 -4.44
N SER A 387 4.43 -10.77 -3.94
CA SER A 387 3.80 -11.14 -2.67
C SER A 387 3.17 -12.53 -2.72
N MET A 388 2.32 -12.80 -3.71
CA MET A 388 1.64 -14.09 -3.84
C MET A 388 2.62 -15.22 -4.18
N SER A 389 3.68 -14.94 -4.95
CA SER A 389 4.73 -15.94 -5.19
C SER A 389 5.42 -16.34 -3.89
N MET A 390 5.69 -15.38 -2.99
CA MET A 390 6.31 -15.68 -1.70
C MET A 390 5.40 -16.53 -0.80
N GLU A 391 4.09 -16.29 -0.79
CA GLU A 391 3.12 -17.15 -0.11
C GLU A 391 3.24 -18.60 -0.60
N PHE A 392 3.25 -18.81 -1.94
CA PHE A 392 3.39 -20.16 -2.51
C PHE A 392 4.74 -20.82 -2.21
N PHE A 393 5.82 -20.06 -2.22
CA PHE A 393 7.13 -20.58 -1.85
C PHE A 393 7.21 -21.00 -0.38
N ALA A 394 6.46 -20.35 0.49
CA ALA A 394 6.41 -20.65 1.91
C ALA A 394 5.60 -21.92 2.26
N TRP A 395 4.71 -22.41 1.39
CA TRP A 395 3.82 -23.56 1.66
C TRP A 395 4.50 -24.82 2.20
N PRO A 396 5.73 -25.23 1.78
CA PRO A 396 6.39 -26.41 2.36
C PRO A 396 6.64 -26.33 3.88
N TRP A 397 6.61 -25.15 4.47
CA TRP A 397 6.84 -24.91 5.91
C TRP A 397 5.55 -24.62 6.71
N MET A 398 4.39 -24.51 6.03
CA MET A 398 3.10 -24.19 6.65
C MET A 398 2.32 -25.40 7.15
#